data_cc27c349c01a474e314ea2cf212d08b2
#
_entry.id   cc27c349c01a474e314ea2cf212d08b2
#
_cell.length_a   1.000
_cell.length_b   1.000
_cell.length_c   1.000
_cell.angle_alpha   90.00
_cell.angle_beta   90.00
_cell.angle_gamma   90.00
#
_symmetry.space_group_name_H-M   'P 1'
#
loop_
_entity.id
_entity.type
_entity.pdbx_description
1 polymer ?
#
loop_
_entity_poly.entity_id
_entity_poly.type
_entity_poly.pdbx_seq_one_letter_code
_entity_poly.pdbx_strand_id
1 'polypeptide(L)'
;LPGYTRLHLQQDLEIVNHLPITHLSVYLLSIDSNTVFEKLMQKGRFQPQTDDELADQYLWVSDYLKSIGFEHYEISNFAKNSKYSLHNTSYWQQQKYVGFGPAAHSFDLNSRQWNVAHLKSYIDNLANDRLSFEKEILTDKDKFNEYIMTNLRTMWGIQEEKMQLQFPDFSKTVRPKLAPFLENGSVVCQNDRIRLTEKGWLVSDDVFSDLFVV
;
A
#
# COMPACT_ATOMS: atom_id res chain seq x y z
N LEU A 1 1.65 5.48 -17.83
CA LEU A 1 0.82 4.87 -18.88
C LEU A 1 1.66 4.65 -20.14
N PRO A 2 1.40 3.60 -20.97
CA PRO A 2 2.11 3.39 -22.23
C PRO A 2 2.05 4.63 -23.12
N GLY A 3 3.21 5.07 -23.63
CA GLY A 3 3.33 6.31 -24.42
C GLY A 3 3.21 7.62 -23.65
N TYR A 4 3.05 7.53 -22.33
CA TYR A 4 2.96 8.71 -21.45
C TYR A 4 4.37 9.16 -21.06
N THR A 5 4.69 10.39 -21.38
CA THR A 5 6.02 10.96 -21.13
C THR A 5 6.02 11.80 -19.85
N ARG A 6 7.20 12.15 -19.37
CA ARG A 6 7.37 13.11 -18.25
C ARG A 6 6.68 14.45 -18.53
N LEU A 7 6.63 14.89 -19.79
CA LEU A 7 5.93 16.12 -20.16
C LEU A 7 4.42 16.04 -19.93
N HIS A 8 3.80 14.91 -20.28
CA HIS A 8 2.37 14.68 -20.00
C HIS A 8 2.09 14.68 -18.49
N LEU A 9 2.94 14.00 -17.73
CA LEU A 9 2.83 13.94 -16.27
C LEU A 9 2.98 15.34 -15.64
N GLN A 10 3.90 16.16 -16.17
CA GLN A 10 4.06 17.55 -15.72
C GLN A 10 2.79 18.36 -15.98
N GLN A 11 2.19 18.24 -17.16
CA GLN A 11 0.94 18.93 -17.49
C GLN A 11 -0.20 18.52 -16.57
N ASP A 12 -0.32 17.24 -16.24
CA ASP A 12 -1.32 16.76 -15.29
C ASP A 12 -1.10 17.35 -13.89
N LEU A 13 0.14 17.38 -13.41
CA LEU A 13 0.46 17.93 -12.10
C LEU A 13 0.23 19.45 -12.04
N GLU A 14 0.46 20.17 -13.14
CA GLU A 14 0.10 21.60 -13.25
C GLU A 14 -1.41 21.79 -13.14
N ILE A 15 -2.22 20.92 -13.76
CA ILE A 15 -3.68 20.93 -13.60
C ILE A 15 -4.04 20.66 -12.14
N VAL A 16 -3.45 19.64 -11.52
CA VAL A 16 -3.69 19.28 -10.11
C VAL A 16 -3.45 20.46 -9.18
N ASN A 17 -2.41 21.28 -9.45
CA ASN A 17 -2.10 22.46 -8.64
C ASN A 17 -3.22 23.53 -8.64
N HIS A 18 -4.04 23.59 -9.69
CA HIS A 18 -5.14 24.51 -9.83
C HIS A 18 -6.49 23.95 -9.35
N LEU A 19 -6.56 22.66 -9.02
CA LEU A 19 -7.79 22.05 -8.53
C LEU A 19 -8.00 22.32 -7.04
N PRO A 20 -9.26 22.57 -6.60
CA PRO A 20 -9.59 22.76 -5.20
C PRO A 20 -9.67 21.44 -4.43
N ILE A 21 -8.63 20.61 -4.53
CA ILE A 21 -8.56 19.29 -3.91
C ILE A 21 -7.61 19.31 -2.71
N THR A 22 -7.90 18.47 -1.74
CA THR A 22 -7.09 18.29 -0.54
C THR A 22 -6.55 16.86 -0.38
N HIS A 23 -6.87 15.97 -1.30
CA HIS A 23 -6.40 14.60 -1.32
C HIS A 23 -6.15 14.14 -2.77
N LEU A 24 -5.10 13.38 -2.97
CA LEU A 24 -4.72 12.82 -4.28
C LEU A 24 -4.15 11.42 -4.09
N SER A 25 -4.53 10.50 -4.96
CA SER A 25 -3.92 9.18 -5.07
C SER A 25 -3.14 9.09 -6.37
N VAL A 26 -1.90 8.63 -6.28
CA VAL A 26 -1.00 8.42 -7.42
C VAL A 26 -0.50 6.98 -7.40
N TYR A 27 -0.71 6.27 -8.49
CA TYR A 27 -0.32 4.87 -8.61
C TYR A 27 0.69 4.68 -9.73
N LEU A 28 1.67 3.83 -9.50
CA LEU A 28 2.48 3.24 -10.57
C LEU A 28 1.64 2.17 -11.26
N LEU A 29 1.68 2.15 -12.61
CA LEU A 29 0.96 1.12 -13.38
C LEU A 29 1.73 -0.20 -13.30
N SER A 30 1.13 -1.21 -12.67
CA SER A 30 1.55 -2.60 -12.79
C SER A 30 0.85 -3.29 -13.95
N ILE A 31 1.55 -4.19 -14.62
CA ILE A 31 0.99 -4.99 -15.70
C ILE A 31 0.91 -6.44 -15.24
N ASP A 32 -0.29 -6.81 -14.80
CA ASP A 32 -0.54 -8.15 -14.29
C ASP A 32 -0.60 -9.18 -15.43
N SER A 33 -0.24 -10.42 -15.12
CA SER A 33 -0.32 -11.56 -16.04
C SER A 33 -1.77 -11.80 -16.50
N ASN A 34 -1.92 -12.33 -17.72
CA ASN A 34 -3.21 -12.60 -18.38
C ASN A 34 -4.06 -11.38 -18.72
N THR A 35 -3.53 -10.16 -18.60
CA THR A 35 -4.23 -8.92 -18.98
C THR A 35 -4.09 -8.61 -20.48
N VAL A 36 -4.91 -7.68 -20.96
CA VAL A 36 -4.79 -7.14 -22.32
C VAL A 36 -3.47 -6.39 -22.50
N PHE A 37 -3.03 -5.65 -21.47
CA PHE A 37 -1.76 -4.92 -21.50
C PHE A 37 -0.57 -5.87 -21.62
N GLU A 38 -0.52 -6.96 -20.88
CA GLU A 38 0.53 -7.96 -21.02
C GLU A 38 0.59 -8.52 -22.46
N LYS A 39 -0.56 -8.88 -23.04
CA LYS A 39 -0.64 -9.39 -24.42
C LYS A 39 -0.17 -8.37 -25.47
N LEU A 40 -0.43 -7.07 -25.23
CA LEU A 40 0.04 -6.00 -26.10
C LEU A 40 1.55 -5.79 -25.97
N MET A 41 2.08 -5.87 -24.75
CA MET A 41 3.51 -5.81 -24.46
C MET A 41 4.26 -6.97 -25.14
N GLN A 42 3.79 -8.21 -24.98
CA GLN A 42 4.35 -9.39 -25.61
C GLN A 42 4.35 -9.32 -27.16
N LYS A 43 3.38 -8.61 -27.75
CA LYS A 43 3.30 -8.33 -29.18
C LYS A 43 4.14 -7.13 -29.64
N GLY A 44 4.93 -6.52 -28.76
CA GLY A 44 5.76 -5.36 -29.06
C GLY A 44 4.98 -4.09 -29.42
N ARG A 45 3.67 -4.02 -29.07
CA ARG A 45 2.83 -2.86 -29.38
C ARG A 45 3.05 -1.66 -28.45
N PHE A 46 3.68 -1.87 -27.31
CA PHE A 46 4.27 -0.84 -26.46
C PHE A 46 5.39 -1.45 -25.62
N GLN A 47 6.27 -0.59 -25.13
CA GLN A 47 7.28 -0.95 -24.14
C GLN A 47 6.89 -0.32 -22.79
N PRO A 48 6.89 -1.07 -21.69
CA PRO A 48 6.75 -0.50 -20.37
C PRO A 48 7.98 0.38 -20.05
N GLN A 49 7.81 1.29 -19.13
CA GLN A 49 8.95 2.02 -18.57
C GLN A 49 9.81 1.06 -17.75
N THR A 50 11.10 1.36 -17.66
CA THR A 50 12.01 0.61 -16.80
C THR A 50 11.75 0.93 -15.34
N ASP A 51 12.19 0.06 -14.43
CA ASP A 51 12.03 0.28 -12.99
C ASP A 51 12.73 1.58 -12.54
N ASP A 52 13.89 1.91 -13.11
CA ASP A 52 14.60 3.16 -12.84
C ASP A 52 13.79 4.39 -13.30
N GLU A 53 13.18 4.34 -14.47
CA GLU A 53 12.32 5.42 -14.96
C GLU A 53 11.07 5.59 -14.11
N LEU A 54 10.48 4.49 -13.63
CA LEU A 54 9.33 4.52 -12.73
C LEU A 54 9.72 5.08 -11.35
N ALA A 55 10.88 4.69 -10.82
CA ALA A 55 11.41 5.19 -9.57
C ALA A 55 11.68 6.71 -9.63
N ASP A 56 12.33 7.16 -10.69
CA ASP A 56 12.60 8.59 -10.91
C ASP A 56 11.29 9.40 -11.04
N GLN A 57 10.30 8.87 -11.74
CA GLN A 57 8.99 9.52 -11.85
C GLN A 57 8.27 9.60 -10.52
N TYR A 58 8.29 8.52 -9.73
CA TYR A 58 7.66 8.47 -8.41
C TYR A 58 8.25 9.54 -7.47
N LEU A 59 9.58 9.58 -7.37
CA LEU A 59 10.27 10.57 -6.53
C LEU A 59 10.00 12.00 -7.01
N TRP A 60 10.05 12.23 -8.31
CA TRP A 60 9.76 13.54 -8.88
C TRP A 60 8.30 14.00 -8.62
N VAL A 61 7.31 13.10 -8.75
CA VAL A 61 5.91 13.40 -8.41
C VAL A 61 5.77 13.72 -6.94
N SER A 62 6.43 12.95 -6.07
CA SER A 62 6.42 13.19 -4.62
C SER A 62 6.96 14.58 -4.30
N ASP A 63 8.12 14.94 -4.86
CA ASP A 63 8.76 16.25 -4.63
C ASP A 63 7.90 17.40 -5.16
N TYR A 64 7.29 17.24 -6.34
CA TYR A 64 6.39 18.24 -6.88
C TYR A 64 5.18 18.44 -5.98
N LEU A 65 4.49 17.38 -5.60
CA LEU A 65 3.30 17.46 -4.75
C LEU A 65 3.61 18.06 -3.37
N LYS A 66 4.75 17.73 -2.79
CA LYS A 66 5.22 18.37 -1.54
C LYS A 66 5.46 19.87 -1.74
N SER A 67 6.04 20.28 -2.87
CA SER A 67 6.31 21.69 -3.17
C SER A 67 5.04 22.53 -3.27
N ILE A 68 3.89 21.93 -3.60
CA ILE A 68 2.58 22.58 -3.66
C ILE A 68 1.70 22.32 -2.43
N GLY A 69 2.32 21.83 -1.32
CA GLY A 69 1.71 21.75 0.00
C GLY A 69 0.98 20.45 0.31
N PHE A 70 1.19 19.37 -0.46
CA PHE A 70 0.72 18.05 -0.06
C PHE A 70 1.75 17.37 0.85
N GLU A 71 1.26 16.59 1.82
CA GLU A 71 2.03 15.62 2.58
C GLU A 71 1.90 14.25 1.91
N HIS A 72 3.01 13.57 1.65
CA HIS A 72 3.05 12.18 1.22
C HIS A 72 2.87 11.29 2.45
N TYR A 73 1.65 10.84 2.74
CA TYR A 73 1.36 10.19 4.02
C TYR A 73 1.33 8.66 3.98
N GLU A 74 1.24 8.07 2.80
CA GLU A 74 1.45 6.63 2.58
C GLU A 74 1.86 6.40 1.11
N ILE A 75 2.29 5.21 0.75
CA ILE A 75 2.93 4.86 -0.53
C ILE A 75 2.30 5.53 -1.75
N SER A 76 0.96 5.58 -1.81
CA SER A 76 0.23 6.05 -3.00
C SER A 76 -0.61 7.30 -2.76
N ASN A 77 -0.66 7.82 -1.53
CA ASN A 77 -1.61 8.88 -1.19
C ASN A 77 -0.96 10.13 -0.60
N PHE A 78 -1.49 11.25 -1.02
CA PHE A 78 -1.06 12.59 -0.65
C PHE A 78 -2.24 13.38 -0.10
N ALA A 79 -2.01 14.22 0.91
CA ALA A 79 -3.06 15.06 1.49
C ALA A 79 -2.56 16.45 1.86
N LYS A 80 -3.44 17.45 1.83
CA LYS A 80 -3.20 18.79 2.38
C LYS A 80 -3.92 18.96 3.71
N ASN A 81 -3.33 19.75 4.61
CA ASN A 81 -3.97 20.13 5.88
C ASN A 81 -4.41 18.93 6.70
N SER A 82 -3.63 17.85 6.71
CA SER A 82 -3.92 16.59 7.42
C SER A 82 -5.28 15.96 7.06
N LYS A 83 -5.82 16.25 5.87
CA LYS A 83 -7.07 15.66 5.38
C LYS A 83 -6.83 14.29 4.76
N TYR A 84 -6.27 13.38 5.55
CA TYR A 84 -6.01 12.00 5.14
C TYR A 84 -7.32 11.26 4.87
N SER A 85 -7.30 10.30 3.93
CA SER A 85 -8.44 9.43 3.69
C SER A 85 -8.76 8.61 4.93
N LEU A 86 -9.89 8.87 5.59
CA LEU A 86 -10.33 8.11 6.76
C LEU A 86 -10.50 6.63 6.44
N HIS A 87 -11.03 6.33 5.25
CA HIS A 87 -11.22 4.96 4.79
C HIS A 87 -9.88 4.22 4.66
N ASN A 88 -8.90 4.78 3.93
CA ASN A 88 -7.60 4.15 3.77
C ASN A 88 -6.84 4.04 5.10
N THR A 89 -6.87 5.12 5.89
CA THR A 89 -6.20 5.17 7.20
C THR A 89 -6.76 4.12 8.16
N SER A 90 -8.06 3.81 8.10
CA SER A 90 -8.66 2.77 8.95
C SER A 90 -8.09 1.38 8.65
N TYR A 91 -7.76 1.07 7.40
CA TYR A 91 -7.05 -0.18 7.06
C TYR A 91 -5.63 -0.20 7.63
N TRP A 92 -4.89 0.90 7.47
CA TRP A 92 -3.51 1.00 7.98
C TRP A 92 -3.45 0.96 9.51
N GLN A 93 -4.52 1.40 10.18
CA GLN A 93 -4.69 1.31 11.63
C GLN A 93 -5.31 -0.02 12.07
N GLN A 94 -5.48 -0.99 11.16
CA GLN A 94 -6.07 -2.30 11.43
C GLN A 94 -7.43 -2.21 12.14
N GLN A 95 -8.30 -1.28 11.73
CA GLN A 95 -9.66 -1.19 12.27
C GLN A 95 -10.54 -2.30 11.66
N LYS A 96 -11.52 -2.75 12.44
CA LYS A 96 -12.52 -3.72 11.96
C LYS A 96 -13.36 -3.11 10.85
N TYR A 97 -13.70 -3.93 9.86
CA TYR A 97 -14.60 -3.52 8.78
C TYR A 97 -15.44 -4.68 8.27
N VAL A 98 -16.57 -4.35 7.66
CA VAL A 98 -17.46 -5.29 6.99
C VAL A 98 -17.54 -4.91 5.51
N GLY A 99 -17.29 -5.89 4.63
CA GLY A 99 -17.37 -5.74 3.19
C GLY A 99 -18.72 -6.19 2.64
N PHE A 100 -19.29 -5.39 1.77
CA PHE A 100 -20.54 -5.67 1.07
C PHE A 100 -20.29 -5.85 -0.42
N GLY A 101 -20.86 -6.89 -1.01
CA GLY A 101 -20.73 -7.21 -2.41
C GLY A 101 -19.91 -8.47 -2.69
N PRO A 102 -19.88 -8.95 -3.97
CA PRO A 102 -19.06 -10.09 -4.37
C PRO A 102 -17.56 -9.77 -4.18
N ALA A 103 -16.80 -10.76 -3.77
CA ALA A 103 -15.37 -10.66 -3.43
C ALA A 103 -15.03 -9.65 -2.32
N ALA A 104 -16.00 -9.00 -1.67
CA ALA A 104 -15.73 -8.03 -0.62
C ALA A 104 -15.18 -8.72 0.64
N HIS A 105 -14.13 -8.13 1.21
CA HIS A 105 -13.48 -8.61 2.41
C HIS A 105 -14.07 -7.97 3.67
N SER A 106 -14.06 -8.71 4.77
CA SER A 106 -14.34 -8.23 6.13
C SER A 106 -13.21 -8.65 7.06
N PHE A 107 -13.00 -7.87 8.12
CA PHE A 107 -11.91 -8.08 9.06
C PHE A 107 -12.37 -7.76 10.49
N ASP A 108 -12.08 -8.66 11.44
CA ASP A 108 -12.50 -8.54 12.84
C ASP A 108 -11.33 -8.53 13.83
N LEU A 109 -10.09 -8.37 13.40
CA LEU A 109 -8.80 -8.44 14.11
C LEU A 109 -8.27 -9.87 14.32
N ASN A 110 -9.12 -10.88 14.30
CA ASN A 110 -8.74 -12.28 14.53
C ASN A 110 -8.97 -13.14 13.31
N SER A 111 -9.77 -12.65 12.38
CA SER A 111 -10.08 -13.36 11.15
C SER A 111 -10.33 -12.39 10.01
N ARG A 112 -10.11 -12.89 8.82
CA ARG A 112 -10.52 -12.27 7.57
C ARG A 112 -11.49 -13.20 6.87
N GLN A 113 -12.54 -12.63 6.28
CA GLN A 113 -13.44 -13.36 5.42
C GLN A 113 -13.64 -12.61 4.12
N TRP A 114 -13.97 -13.32 3.05
CA TRP A 114 -14.31 -12.72 1.76
C TRP A 114 -15.52 -13.43 1.14
N ASN A 115 -16.41 -12.62 0.61
CA ASN A 115 -17.62 -13.11 -0.02
C ASN A 115 -17.28 -13.82 -1.33
N VAL A 116 -18.16 -14.75 -1.77
CA VAL A 116 -18.01 -15.40 -3.07
C VAL A 116 -17.85 -14.35 -4.19
N ALA A 117 -16.83 -14.55 -5.04
CA ALA A 117 -16.47 -13.57 -6.08
C ALA A 117 -17.44 -13.56 -7.27
N HIS A 118 -18.08 -14.70 -7.59
CA HIS A 118 -18.97 -14.82 -8.73
C HIS A 118 -20.30 -14.10 -8.47
N LEU A 119 -20.56 -13.02 -9.21
CA LEU A 119 -21.71 -12.12 -9.02
C LEU A 119 -23.04 -12.85 -8.94
N LYS A 120 -23.32 -13.76 -9.89
CA LYS A 120 -24.60 -14.49 -9.90
C LYS A 120 -24.74 -15.37 -8.65
N SER A 121 -23.71 -16.10 -8.28
CA SER A 121 -23.72 -16.92 -7.06
C SER A 121 -23.93 -16.08 -5.81
N TYR A 122 -23.32 -14.89 -5.73
CA TYR A 122 -23.54 -13.96 -4.64
C TYR A 122 -24.99 -13.53 -4.53
N ILE A 123 -25.62 -13.13 -5.65
CA ILE A 123 -27.03 -12.70 -5.70
C ILE A 123 -27.95 -13.87 -5.36
N ASP A 124 -27.75 -15.04 -5.97
CA ASP A 124 -28.60 -16.22 -5.77
C ASP A 124 -28.54 -16.72 -4.30
N ASN A 125 -27.35 -16.65 -3.68
CA ASN A 125 -27.21 -17.00 -2.27
C ASN A 125 -27.97 -16.03 -1.36
N LEU A 126 -27.84 -14.73 -1.57
CA LEU A 126 -28.56 -13.73 -0.79
C LEU A 126 -30.06 -13.81 -0.97
N ALA A 127 -30.56 -14.08 -2.18
CA ALA A 127 -31.98 -14.27 -2.46
C ALA A 127 -32.58 -15.50 -1.71
N ASN A 128 -31.73 -16.42 -1.27
CA ASN A 128 -32.12 -17.59 -0.47
C ASN A 128 -31.67 -17.48 1.01
N ASP A 129 -31.43 -16.27 1.51
CA ASP A 129 -30.97 -15.99 2.87
C ASP A 129 -29.70 -16.77 3.28
N ARG A 130 -28.80 -17.01 2.33
CA ARG A 130 -27.54 -17.69 2.54
C ARG A 130 -26.36 -16.73 2.39
N LEU A 131 -25.49 -16.70 3.39
CA LEU A 131 -24.19 -16.04 3.30
C LEU A 131 -23.16 -17.06 2.81
N SER A 132 -22.55 -16.80 1.65
CA SER A 132 -21.47 -17.62 1.10
C SER A 132 -20.18 -16.84 1.13
N PHE A 133 -19.28 -17.28 1.98
CA PHE A 133 -17.97 -16.66 2.17
C PHE A 133 -16.93 -17.71 2.56
N GLU A 134 -15.68 -17.40 2.33
CA GLU A 134 -14.54 -18.09 2.89
C GLU A 134 -14.01 -17.31 4.09
N LYS A 135 -13.38 -18.01 5.03
CA LYS A 135 -12.86 -17.39 6.25
C LYS A 135 -11.49 -17.96 6.58
N GLU A 136 -10.58 -17.07 6.94
CA GLU A 136 -9.24 -17.36 7.46
C GLU A 136 -9.14 -16.91 8.91
N ILE A 137 -8.58 -17.73 9.77
CA ILE A 137 -8.23 -17.35 11.14
C ILE A 137 -6.77 -16.93 11.15
N LEU A 138 -6.52 -15.71 11.60
CA LEU A 138 -5.17 -15.14 11.62
C LEU A 138 -4.37 -15.66 12.80
N THR A 139 -3.22 -16.24 12.51
CA THR A 139 -2.22 -16.59 13.52
C THR A 139 -1.51 -15.35 14.06
N ASP A 140 -0.74 -15.49 15.14
CA ASP A 140 0.05 -14.36 15.65
C ASP A 140 1.14 -13.93 14.66
N LYS A 141 1.66 -14.85 13.84
CA LYS A 141 2.57 -14.52 12.73
C LYS A 141 1.87 -13.65 11.67
N ASP A 142 0.67 -14.03 11.25
CA ASP A 142 -0.11 -13.27 10.26
C ASP A 142 -0.39 -11.86 10.78
N LYS A 143 -0.82 -11.73 12.03
CA LYS A 143 -1.07 -10.44 12.67
C LYS A 143 0.20 -9.58 12.76
N PHE A 144 1.33 -10.20 13.08
CA PHE A 144 2.60 -9.49 13.10
C PHE A 144 3.03 -9.04 11.70
N ASN A 145 2.95 -9.91 10.69
CA ASN A 145 3.30 -9.57 9.31
C ASN A 145 2.41 -8.45 8.77
N GLU A 146 1.11 -8.51 9.03
CA GLU A 146 0.19 -7.42 8.70
C GLU A 146 0.52 -6.13 9.44
N TYR A 147 0.90 -6.20 10.72
CA TYR A 147 1.32 -5.04 11.49
C TYR A 147 2.56 -4.36 10.86
N ILE A 148 3.56 -5.13 10.47
CA ILE A 148 4.74 -4.63 9.75
C ILE A 148 4.32 -3.92 8.48
N MET A 149 3.57 -4.60 7.61
CA MET A 149 3.16 -4.08 6.31
C MET A 149 2.31 -2.81 6.42
N THR A 150 1.29 -2.81 7.28
CA THR A 150 0.36 -1.68 7.40
C THR A 150 0.99 -0.44 8.01
N ASN A 151 1.91 -0.60 8.97
CA ASN A 151 2.56 0.55 9.59
C ASN A 151 3.67 1.13 8.71
N LEU A 152 4.54 0.30 8.14
CA LEU A 152 5.68 0.77 7.34
C LEU A 152 5.27 1.41 6.01
N ARG A 153 4.10 1.09 5.48
CA ARG A 153 3.61 1.77 4.29
C ARG A 153 3.18 3.22 4.52
N THR A 154 3.11 3.67 5.76
CA THR A 154 2.67 5.01 6.14
C THR A 154 3.81 5.87 6.69
N MET A 155 3.67 7.17 6.62
CA MET A 155 4.62 8.13 7.21
C MET A 155 4.74 8.02 8.74
N TRP A 156 3.74 7.42 9.41
CA TRP A 156 3.75 7.25 10.86
C TRP A 156 4.68 6.13 11.30
N GLY A 157 4.85 5.08 10.47
CA GLY A 157 5.74 3.95 10.72
C GLY A 157 5.38 3.14 11.95
N ILE A 158 6.29 2.25 12.34
CA ILE A 158 6.18 1.40 13.52
C ILE A 158 6.69 2.16 14.75
N GLN A 159 5.92 2.18 15.83
CA GLN A 159 6.39 2.57 17.15
C GLN A 159 6.97 1.34 17.85
N GLU A 160 8.27 1.34 18.15
CA GLU A 160 8.99 0.16 18.62
C GLU A 160 8.48 -0.35 19.96
N GLU A 161 8.26 0.55 20.92
CA GLU A 161 7.70 0.18 22.23
C GLU A 161 6.33 -0.53 22.07
N LYS A 162 5.45 0.01 21.23
CA LYS A 162 4.14 -0.58 20.97
C LYS A 162 4.26 -1.95 20.30
N MET A 163 5.17 -2.10 19.34
CA MET A 163 5.45 -3.38 18.68
C MET A 163 5.96 -4.41 19.69
N GLN A 164 6.87 -4.03 20.60
CA GLN A 164 7.41 -4.91 21.63
C GLN A 164 6.33 -5.39 22.60
N LEU A 165 5.41 -4.51 23.00
CA LEU A 165 4.31 -4.86 23.87
C LEU A 165 3.30 -5.81 23.21
N GLN A 166 3.01 -5.58 21.92
CA GLN A 166 2.02 -6.36 21.20
C GLN A 166 2.57 -7.70 20.67
N PHE A 167 3.86 -7.73 20.28
CA PHE A 167 4.51 -8.88 19.65
C PHE A 167 5.89 -9.15 20.27
N PRO A 168 5.97 -9.50 21.57
CA PRO A 168 7.24 -9.62 22.27
C PRO A 168 8.20 -10.68 21.70
N ASP A 169 7.65 -11.73 21.10
CA ASP A 169 8.44 -12.83 20.52
C ASP A 169 9.03 -12.46 19.15
N PHE A 170 8.28 -11.71 18.32
CA PHE A 170 8.67 -11.39 16.96
C PHE A 170 9.43 -10.07 16.85
N SER A 171 9.14 -9.10 17.70
CA SER A 171 9.76 -7.77 17.65
C SER A 171 11.29 -7.79 17.68
N LYS A 172 11.88 -8.77 18.38
CA LYS A 172 13.34 -8.96 18.50
C LYS A 172 14.02 -9.27 17.17
N THR A 173 13.28 -9.83 16.22
CA THR A 173 13.81 -10.20 14.89
C THR A 173 13.91 -9.02 13.93
N VAL A 174 13.20 -7.92 14.21
CA VAL A 174 13.09 -6.77 13.30
C VAL A 174 14.39 -6.00 13.20
N ARG A 175 14.96 -5.56 14.32
CA ARG A 175 16.18 -4.72 14.34
C ARG A 175 17.36 -5.32 13.58
N PRO A 176 17.73 -6.61 13.76
CA PRO A 176 18.83 -7.20 13.00
C PRO A 176 18.59 -7.22 11.48
N LYS A 177 17.35 -7.40 11.06
CA LYS A 177 16.96 -7.46 9.63
C LYS A 177 16.93 -6.07 8.97
N LEU A 178 16.86 -4.99 9.74
CA LEU A 178 16.84 -3.63 9.22
C LEU A 178 18.22 -3.09 8.80
N ALA A 179 19.33 -3.70 9.23
CA ALA A 179 20.67 -3.18 9.00
C ALA A 179 20.94 -2.80 7.52
N PRO A 180 20.71 -3.66 6.51
CA PRO A 180 20.97 -3.32 5.12
C PRO A 180 20.10 -2.17 4.61
N PHE A 181 18.86 -2.05 5.10
CA PHE A 181 17.94 -0.98 4.72
C PHE A 181 18.24 0.36 5.38
N LEU A 182 18.85 0.34 6.56
CA LEU A 182 19.40 1.54 7.23
C LEU A 182 20.63 2.05 6.48
N GLU A 183 21.52 1.15 6.08
CA GLU A 183 22.75 1.50 5.35
C GLU A 183 22.46 2.11 3.98
N ASN A 184 21.49 1.57 3.24
CA ASN A 184 21.11 2.08 1.92
C ASN A 184 20.13 3.27 1.98
N GLY A 185 19.68 3.67 3.17
CA GLY A 185 18.78 4.80 3.38
C GLY A 185 17.31 4.54 3.04
N SER A 186 16.89 3.28 2.85
CA SER A 186 15.48 2.94 2.63
C SER A 186 14.66 2.99 3.92
N VAL A 187 15.29 2.79 5.08
CA VAL A 187 14.69 2.85 6.41
C VAL A 187 15.37 3.90 7.26
N VAL A 188 14.61 4.56 8.11
CA VAL A 188 15.12 5.44 9.17
C VAL A 188 14.54 5.05 10.52
N CYS A 189 15.39 5.09 11.57
CA CYS A 189 14.98 4.87 12.94
C CYS A 189 15.20 6.17 13.72
N GLN A 190 14.13 6.85 14.12
CA GLN A 190 14.18 8.11 14.85
C GLN A 190 13.05 8.19 15.87
N ASN A 191 13.32 8.66 17.08
CA ASN A 191 12.32 8.91 18.13
C ASN A 191 11.42 7.69 18.40
N ASP A 192 12.01 6.53 18.62
CA ASP A 192 11.32 5.25 18.84
C ASP A 192 10.41 4.82 17.68
N ARG A 193 10.71 5.30 16.46
CA ARG A 193 9.93 4.95 15.28
C ARG A 193 10.82 4.41 14.16
N ILE A 194 10.35 3.33 13.55
CA ILE A 194 10.90 2.77 12.30
C ILE A 194 10.00 3.21 11.17
N ARG A 195 10.56 3.88 10.16
CA ARG A 195 9.81 4.35 8.99
C ARG A 195 10.57 4.04 7.70
N LEU A 196 9.84 3.75 6.65
CA LEU A 196 10.40 3.83 5.30
C LEU A 196 10.59 5.29 4.90
N THR A 197 11.65 5.55 4.17
CA THR A 197 11.82 6.80 3.41
C THR A 197 11.01 6.69 2.11
N GLU A 198 10.89 7.77 1.34
CA GLU A 198 10.26 7.69 0.01
C GLU A 198 11.02 6.75 -0.93
N LYS A 199 12.35 6.71 -0.82
CA LYS A 199 13.17 5.69 -1.47
C LYS A 199 12.83 4.28 -0.98
N GLY A 200 12.59 4.13 0.32
CA GLY A 200 12.18 2.86 0.92
C GLY A 200 10.79 2.38 0.48
N TRP A 201 9.89 3.30 0.18
CA TRP A 201 8.58 2.92 -0.35
C TRP A 201 8.65 2.30 -1.75
N LEU A 202 9.64 2.67 -2.57
CA LEU A 202 9.87 2.03 -3.88
C LEU A 202 10.27 0.55 -3.77
N VAL A 203 10.89 0.16 -2.66
CA VAL A 203 11.35 -1.21 -2.38
C VAL A 203 10.62 -1.80 -1.16
N SER A 204 9.42 -1.31 -0.88
CA SER A 204 8.66 -1.70 0.32
C SER A 204 8.38 -3.19 0.40
N ASP A 205 8.08 -3.83 -0.72
CA ASP A 205 7.77 -5.26 -0.75
C ASP A 205 8.99 -6.12 -0.36
N ASP A 206 10.19 -5.72 -0.75
CA ASP A 206 11.44 -6.37 -0.33
C ASP A 206 11.64 -6.20 1.19
N VAL A 207 11.45 -4.98 1.69
CA VAL A 207 11.55 -4.70 3.14
C VAL A 207 10.52 -5.50 3.92
N PHE A 208 9.27 -5.55 3.48
CA PHE A 208 8.23 -6.34 4.15
C PHE A 208 8.56 -7.82 4.16
N SER A 209 8.95 -8.36 2.99
CA SER A 209 9.30 -9.77 2.82
C SER A 209 10.44 -10.20 3.75
N ASP A 210 11.46 -9.38 3.89
CA ASP A 210 12.59 -9.64 4.79
C ASP A 210 12.20 -9.59 6.27
N LEU A 211 11.29 -8.69 6.63
CA LEU A 211 10.84 -8.54 8.02
C LEU A 211 9.82 -9.59 8.44
N PHE A 212 9.12 -10.20 7.51
CA PHE A 212 8.09 -11.20 7.80
C PHE A 212 8.64 -12.42 8.55
N VAL A 213 7.78 -13.00 9.36
CA VAL A 213 8.01 -14.24 10.09
C VAL A 213 7.25 -15.35 9.36
N VAL A 214 7.99 -16.39 8.95
CA VAL A 214 7.45 -17.56 8.23
C VAL A 214 7.15 -18.72 9.18
#